data_ed118e555b8862b50241bb3fcf52b90e
#
_entry.id   ed118e555b8862b50241bb3fcf52b90e
#
_cell.length_a   1.000
_cell.length_b   1.000
_cell.length_c   1.000
_cell.angle_alpha   90.00
_cell.angle_beta   90.00
_cell.angle_gamma   90.00
#
_symmetry.space_group_name_H-M   'P 1'
#
loop_
_entity.id
_entity.type
_entity.pdbx_description
1 polymer ?
#
loop_
_entity_poly.entity_id
_entity_poly.type
_entity_poly.pdbx_seq_one_letter_code
_entity_poly.pdbx_strand_id
1 'polypeptide(L)'
;MNYLDRNEFNFEPSQKVLDAVKNFDPKDLCFYTRIYDQGKKSVISVRLSEIYGVPEERVLLAYGGEEILKNAIHYFLMEGDNKTILIPEFSWWYYNRVASECGGTFEMYPLHELEDTFAYHVDEVIEYTNRIHPRMLLLASPNNPTGNSLSSEEIGRIMENIPSDTMVLVDEAYASFITSDTDYIAPLVNKYNNLIISRTLSKFYGLPGLRCGFGFIGEGHDQFLSYSNKYLGFNRFSEAVALAALESDEHYRRVADDMEWGRQLYKKELGHLPGFKVYKSVANFILIKYPLEIKEALMEALKVQDYKIKFMGDKGLESCLRITLGRKEQTQVVVDTIKKVYEKK
;
A
#
# COMPACT_ATOMS: atom_id res chain seq x y z
N MET A 1 -24.77 2.63 0.05
CA MET A 1 -23.72 2.49 -0.99
C MET A 1 -22.59 1.61 -0.44
N ASN A 2 -22.33 0.49 -1.10
CA ASN A 2 -21.20 -0.38 -0.79
C ASN A 2 -19.97 0.10 -1.59
N TYR A 3 -18.95 0.61 -0.90
CA TYR A 3 -17.77 1.18 -1.54
C TYR A 3 -16.68 0.12 -1.71
N LEU A 4 -16.49 -0.35 -2.94
CA LEU A 4 -15.43 -1.29 -3.32
C LEU A 4 -14.45 -0.66 -4.34
N ASP A 5 -14.29 0.68 -4.31
CA ASP A 5 -13.54 1.45 -5.31
C ASP A 5 -12.18 2.02 -4.81
N ARG A 6 -11.93 2.06 -3.48
CA ARG A 6 -10.77 2.74 -2.89
C ARG A 6 -9.84 1.86 -2.08
N ASN A 7 -10.00 0.54 -2.17
CA ASN A 7 -9.20 -0.40 -1.37
C ASN A 7 -9.35 -0.13 0.15
N GLU A 8 -10.57 0.22 0.57
CA GLU A 8 -10.95 0.41 1.96
C GLU A 8 -11.36 -0.93 2.60
N PHE A 9 -11.53 -0.94 3.89
CA PHE A 9 -11.82 -2.15 4.67
C PHE A 9 -13.34 -2.30 4.85
N ASN A 10 -13.92 -3.35 4.27
CA ASN A 10 -15.36 -3.59 4.30
C ASN A 10 -15.78 -4.62 5.37
N PHE A 11 -14.98 -4.78 6.40
CA PHE A 11 -15.22 -5.68 7.53
C PHE A 11 -15.26 -4.88 8.83
N GLU A 12 -15.68 -5.52 9.91
CA GLU A 12 -15.67 -4.87 11.22
C GLU A 12 -14.23 -4.75 11.75
N PRO A 13 -13.89 -3.67 12.47
CA PRO A 13 -12.65 -3.58 13.22
C PRO A 13 -12.55 -4.71 14.26
N SER A 14 -11.31 -5.00 14.71
CA SER A 14 -11.12 -5.98 15.78
C SER A 14 -11.78 -5.54 17.08
N GLN A 15 -12.15 -6.49 17.96
CA GLN A 15 -12.74 -6.18 19.26
C GLN A 15 -11.82 -5.29 20.10
N LYS A 16 -10.49 -5.52 20.07
CA LYS A 16 -9.53 -4.66 20.77
C LYS A 16 -9.58 -3.21 20.27
N VAL A 17 -9.75 -2.99 18.98
CA VAL A 17 -9.90 -1.65 18.39
C VAL A 17 -11.21 -1.00 18.87
N LEU A 18 -12.32 -1.74 18.86
CA LEU A 18 -13.60 -1.24 19.34
C LEU A 18 -13.52 -0.88 20.84
N ASP A 19 -12.87 -1.71 21.65
CA ASP A 19 -12.66 -1.48 23.06
C ASP A 19 -11.75 -0.28 23.32
N ALA A 20 -10.69 -0.10 22.54
CA ALA A 20 -9.81 1.07 22.63
C ALA A 20 -10.56 2.38 22.34
N VAL A 21 -11.44 2.38 21.32
CA VAL A 21 -12.30 3.53 21.01
C VAL A 21 -13.29 3.81 22.15
N LYS A 22 -13.94 2.77 22.67
CA LYS A 22 -14.97 2.90 23.71
C LYS A 22 -14.41 3.38 25.05
N ASN A 23 -13.21 2.91 25.42
CA ASN A 23 -12.61 3.16 26.73
C ASN A 23 -11.63 4.34 26.72
N PHE A 24 -11.46 5.03 25.60
CA PHE A 24 -10.58 6.20 25.50
C PHE A 24 -11.11 7.34 26.37
N ASP A 25 -10.26 7.89 27.25
CA ASP A 25 -10.63 9.08 28.03
C ASP A 25 -10.55 10.34 27.14
N PRO A 26 -11.66 11.04 26.86
CA PRO A 26 -11.64 12.25 26.05
C PRO A 26 -10.75 13.37 26.61
N LYS A 27 -10.43 13.36 27.90
CA LYS A 27 -9.49 14.33 28.50
C LYS A 27 -8.08 14.19 27.92
N ASP A 28 -7.71 13.01 27.47
CA ASP A 28 -6.41 12.77 26.84
C ASP A 28 -6.21 13.54 25.53
N LEU A 29 -7.30 13.98 24.87
CA LEU A 29 -7.23 14.88 23.71
C LEU A 29 -6.72 16.29 24.03
N CYS A 30 -6.79 16.68 25.32
CA CYS A 30 -6.35 18.00 25.77
C CYS A 30 -4.83 18.08 26.02
N PHE A 31 -4.10 16.96 25.90
CA PHE A 31 -2.70 16.88 26.24
C PHE A 31 -1.86 16.22 25.14
N TYR A 32 -0.69 16.74 24.91
CA TYR A 32 0.31 16.05 24.09
C TYR A 32 0.74 14.74 24.77
N THR A 33 1.21 13.78 23.98
CA THR A 33 1.87 12.60 24.52
C THR A 33 3.12 13.02 25.32
N ARG A 34 3.50 12.23 26.33
CA ARG A 34 4.68 12.49 27.18
C ARG A 34 5.84 11.54 26.89
N ILE A 35 5.68 10.66 25.92
CA ILE A 35 6.69 9.64 25.60
C ILE A 35 8.02 10.25 25.13
N TYR A 36 7.99 11.41 24.49
CA TYR A 36 9.21 12.10 24.07
C TYR A 36 10.05 12.64 25.22
N ASP A 37 9.50 12.83 26.43
CA ASP A 37 10.28 13.11 27.65
C ASP A 37 11.23 11.95 27.98
N GLN A 38 10.96 10.76 27.43
CA GLN A 38 11.78 9.56 27.53
C GLN A 38 12.69 9.37 26.30
N GLY A 39 12.80 10.37 25.42
CA GLY A 39 13.57 10.31 24.17
C GLY A 39 12.94 9.41 23.08
N LYS A 40 11.64 9.17 23.14
CA LYS A 40 10.89 8.35 22.16
C LYS A 40 9.91 9.19 21.36
N LYS A 41 9.66 8.80 20.10
CA LYS A 41 8.76 9.54 19.20
C LYS A 41 7.28 9.32 19.57
N SER A 42 6.91 8.07 19.88
CA SER A 42 5.54 7.65 20.22
C SER A 42 5.56 6.25 20.82
N VAL A 43 4.54 5.92 21.57
CA VAL A 43 4.30 4.51 21.98
C VAL A 43 4.15 3.58 20.77
N ILE A 44 3.68 4.11 19.63
CA ILE A 44 3.60 3.35 18.38
C ILE A 44 5.00 3.03 17.85
N SER A 45 5.93 4.00 17.81
CA SER A 45 7.29 3.76 17.31
C SER A 45 8.05 2.76 18.16
N VAL A 46 7.87 2.79 19.48
CA VAL A 46 8.42 1.78 20.40
C VAL A 46 7.87 0.39 20.05
N ARG A 47 6.55 0.27 19.92
CA ARG A 47 5.91 -1.02 19.57
C ARG A 47 6.33 -1.54 18.21
N LEU A 48 6.45 -0.67 17.21
CA LEU A 48 6.93 -1.04 15.88
C LEU A 48 8.39 -1.48 15.90
N SER A 49 9.25 -0.80 16.68
CA SER A 49 10.63 -1.22 16.89
C SER A 49 10.72 -2.65 17.45
N GLU A 50 9.86 -2.99 18.43
CA GLU A 50 9.79 -4.34 18.99
C GLU A 50 9.32 -5.38 17.97
N ILE A 51 8.25 -5.08 17.19
CA ILE A 51 7.67 -6.01 16.21
C ILE A 51 8.64 -6.28 15.06
N TYR A 52 9.32 -5.23 14.56
CA TYR A 52 10.11 -5.29 13.32
C TYR A 52 11.62 -5.44 13.56
N GLY A 53 12.09 -5.36 14.80
CA GLY A 53 13.50 -5.47 15.12
C GLY A 53 14.38 -4.33 14.61
N VAL A 54 13.78 -3.18 14.25
CA VAL A 54 14.48 -1.99 13.78
C VAL A 54 14.61 -1.00 14.94
N PRO A 55 15.78 -0.38 15.18
CA PRO A 55 15.94 0.64 16.21
C PRO A 55 14.90 1.76 16.11
N GLU A 56 14.35 2.20 17.26
CA GLU A 56 13.23 3.15 17.31
C GLU A 56 13.52 4.47 16.60
N GLU A 57 14.76 4.94 16.66
CA GLU A 57 15.24 6.15 15.98
C GLU A 57 15.13 6.05 14.45
N ARG A 58 15.13 4.85 13.88
CA ARG A 58 14.94 4.62 12.43
C ARG A 58 13.52 4.28 12.04
N VAL A 59 12.58 4.25 12.98
CA VAL A 59 11.15 4.16 12.71
C VAL A 59 10.62 5.51 12.28
N LEU A 60 9.98 5.57 11.12
CA LEU A 60 9.26 6.73 10.60
C LEU A 60 7.80 6.66 11.07
N LEU A 61 7.24 7.78 11.52
CA LEU A 61 5.81 7.92 11.81
C LEU A 61 5.22 9.08 11.01
N ALA A 62 4.01 8.87 10.47
CA ALA A 62 3.37 9.87 9.65
C ALA A 62 1.84 9.78 9.70
N TYR A 63 1.15 10.83 9.30
CA TYR A 63 -0.31 10.85 9.18
C TYR A 63 -0.80 10.10 7.94
N GLY A 64 -0.57 8.77 7.96
CA GLY A 64 -0.79 7.82 6.86
C GLY A 64 0.47 7.56 6.04
N GLY A 65 0.49 6.44 5.30
CA GLY A 65 1.60 6.09 4.40
C GLY A 65 1.86 7.18 3.34
N GLU A 66 0.81 7.86 2.90
CA GLU A 66 0.88 9.00 1.97
C GLU A 66 1.89 10.07 2.42
N GLU A 67 1.92 10.43 3.70
CA GLU A 67 2.85 11.43 4.20
C GLU A 67 4.29 10.92 4.24
N ILE A 68 4.52 9.63 4.49
CA ILE A 68 5.88 9.05 4.39
C ILE A 68 6.39 9.17 2.95
N LEU A 69 5.56 8.77 1.99
CA LEU A 69 5.89 8.88 0.57
C LEU A 69 6.19 10.34 0.18
N LYS A 70 5.32 11.26 0.61
CA LYS A 70 5.48 12.69 0.32
C LYS A 70 6.77 13.24 0.93
N ASN A 71 7.01 12.99 2.20
CA ASN A 71 8.21 13.46 2.89
C ASN A 71 9.49 12.92 2.24
N ALA A 72 9.52 11.62 1.91
CA ALA A 72 10.68 11.02 1.26
C ALA A 72 10.91 11.60 -0.14
N ILE A 73 9.88 11.64 -0.98
CA ILE A 73 9.99 12.18 -2.36
C ILE A 73 10.41 13.65 -2.33
N HIS A 74 9.75 14.49 -1.51
CA HIS A 74 10.10 15.91 -1.43
C HIS A 74 11.52 16.11 -0.94
N TYR A 75 11.89 15.47 0.20
CA TYR A 75 13.21 15.66 0.79
C TYR A 75 14.33 15.29 -0.19
N PHE A 76 14.30 14.08 -0.71
CA PHE A 76 15.38 13.59 -1.57
C PHE A 76 15.41 14.23 -2.96
N LEU A 77 14.27 14.60 -3.54
CA LEU A 77 14.25 15.30 -4.84
C LEU A 77 14.59 16.80 -4.71
N MET A 78 14.41 17.40 -3.54
CA MET A 78 14.84 18.79 -3.31
C MET A 78 16.32 18.92 -2.95
N GLU A 79 16.95 17.82 -2.55
CA GLU A 79 18.37 17.77 -2.20
C GLU A 79 19.21 17.56 -3.48
N GLY A 80 20.01 18.56 -3.85
CA GLY A 80 20.87 18.53 -5.05
C GLY A 80 20.16 18.82 -6.38
N ASP A 81 20.87 18.58 -7.48
CA ASP A 81 20.45 18.95 -8.82
C ASP A 81 19.64 17.84 -9.53
N ASN A 82 19.88 16.59 -9.19
CA ASN A 82 19.13 15.46 -9.76
C ASN A 82 17.76 15.33 -9.06
N LYS A 83 16.69 15.63 -9.79
CA LYS A 83 15.31 15.63 -9.30
C LYS A 83 14.44 14.58 -9.99
N THR A 84 15.05 13.51 -10.50
CA THR A 84 14.34 12.46 -11.21
C THR A 84 13.95 11.33 -10.26
N ILE A 85 12.67 10.94 -10.28
CA ILE A 85 12.19 9.70 -9.67
C ILE A 85 11.85 8.69 -10.78
N LEU A 86 12.25 7.43 -10.57
CA LEU A 86 11.88 6.31 -11.43
C LEU A 86 10.78 5.51 -10.75
N ILE A 87 9.62 5.36 -11.40
CA ILE A 87 8.41 4.74 -10.86
C ILE A 87 7.92 3.61 -11.76
N PRO A 88 7.13 2.64 -11.26
CA PRO A 88 6.57 1.61 -12.12
C PRO A 88 5.45 2.16 -13.02
N GLU A 89 5.37 1.63 -14.24
CA GLU A 89 4.15 1.75 -15.07
C GLU A 89 2.92 1.21 -14.32
N PHE A 90 1.71 1.64 -14.69
CA PHE A 90 0.48 1.19 -14.05
C PHE A 90 0.55 1.20 -12.51
N SER A 91 0.99 2.31 -11.94
CA SER A 91 1.08 2.48 -10.49
C SER A 91 0.17 3.61 -9.98
N TRP A 92 0.24 3.87 -8.71
CA TRP A 92 -0.58 4.93 -8.11
C TRP A 92 -0.12 6.30 -8.62
N TRP A 93 -1.03 7.04 -9.25
CA TRP A 93 -0.82 8.39 -9.83
C TRP A 93 -0.18 9.39 -8.86
N TYR A 94 -0.27 9.14 -7.57
CA TYR A 94 0.24 10.04 -6.54
C TYR A 94 1.76 10.23 -6.58
N TYR A 95 2.52 9.21 -6.98
CA TYR A 95 3.99 9.29 -7.00
C TYR A 95 4.50 10.39 -7.94
N ASN A 96 4.00 10.43 -9.17
CA ASN A 96 4.38 11.45 -10.13
C ASN A 96 3.86 12.84 -9.75
N ARG A 97 2.67 12.90 -9.14
CA ARG A 97 2.09 14.15 -8.64
C ARG A 97 2.99 14.77 -7.57
N VAL A 98 3.41 14.00 -6.58
CA VAL A 98 4.26 14.47 -5.49
C VAL A 98 5.64 14.90 -5.99
N ALA A 99 6.24 14.14 -6.93
CA ALA A 99 7.49 14.55 -7.56
C ALA A 99 7.36 15.91 -8.26
N SER A 100 6.27 16.11 -9.01
CA SER A 100 6.01 17.38 -9.69
C SER A 100 5.79 18.56 -8.74
N GLU A 101 5.23 18.33 -7.55
CA GLU A 101 5.01 19.37 -6.53
C GLU A 101 6.31 20.02 -6.03
N CYS A 102 7.42 19.28 -6.04
CA CYS A 102 8.75 19.82 -5.66
C CYS A 102 9.66 20.15 -6.85
N GLY A 103 9.08 20.29 -8.04
CA GLY A 103 9.82 20.58 -9.27
C GLY A 103 10.65 19.41 -9.80
N GLY A 104 10.35 18.21 -9.36
CA GLY A 104 10.95 16.97 -9.85
C GLY A 104 10.32 16.49 -11.16
N THR A 105 11.04 15.59 -11.82
CA THR A 105 10.60 14.87 -13.00
C THR A 105 10.45 13.39 -12.68
N PHE A 106 9.71 12.66 -13.51
CA PHE A 106 9.59 11.22 -13.36
C PHE A 106 9.81 10.50 -14.67
N GLU A 107 10.40 9.33 -14.57
CA GLU A 107 10.51 8.32 -15.62
C GLU A 107 9.82 7.05 -15.16
N MET A 108 9.45 6.16 -16.09
CA MET A 108 8.77 4.91 -15.77
C MET A 108 9.57 3.72 -16.26
N TYR A 109 9.61 2.66 -15.44
CA TYR A 109 10.07 1.34 -15.87
C TYR A 109 8.85 0.44 -16.14
N PRO A 110 8.96 -0.50 -17.09
CA PRO A 110 7.81 -1.28 -17.54
C PRO A 110 7.31 -2.27 -16.50
N LEU A 111 6.01 -2.54 -16.56
CA LEU A 111 5.34 -3.60 -15.83
C LEU A 111 4.64 -4.50 -16.85
N HIS A 112 5.04 -5.78 -16.91
CA HIS A 112 4.63 -6.70 -17.96
C HIS A 112 3.34 -7.44 -17.61
N GLU A 113 2.36 -7.38 -18.52
CA GLU A 113 1.18 -8.24 -18.44
C GLU A 113 1.54 -9.66 -18.89
N LEU A 114 1.39 -10.63 -17.98
CA LEU A 114 1.55 -12.06 -18.24
C LEU A 114 0.18 -12.74 -18.40
N GLU A 115 0.16 -14.08 -18.42
CA GLU A 115 -1.07 -14.83 -18.63
C GLU A 115 -2.18 -14.51 -17.61
N ASP A 116 -1.86 -14.52 -16.30
CA ASP A 116 -2.82 -14.27 -15.22
C ASP A 116 -2.30 -13.32 -14.12
N THR A 117 -1.25 -12.55 -14.42
CA THR A 117 -0.66 -11.58 -13.49
C THR A 117 0.04 -10.47 -14.23
N PHE A 118 0.44 -9.44 -13.50
CA PHE A 118 1.49 -8.52 -13.91
C PHE A 118 2.78 -8.86 -13.18
N ALA A 119 3.93 -8.54 -13.75
CA ALA A 119 5.23 -8.78 -13.13
C ALA A 119 6.23 -7.67 -13.38
N TYR A 120 7.07 -7.41 -12.40
CA TYR A 120 8.33 -6.71 -12.57
C TYR A 120 9.36 -7.68 -13.13
N HIS A 121 10.10 -7.25 -14.15
CA HIS A 121 11.32 -7.93 -14.55
C HIS A 121 12.49 -7.27 -13.83
N VAL A 122 13.00 -7.91 -12.79
CA VAL A 122 14.04 -7.36 -11.90
C VAL A 122 15.25 -6.84 -12.68
N ASP A 123 15.69 -7.57 -13.70
CA ASP A 123 16.81 -7.15 -14.56
C ASP A 123 16.52 -5.85 -15.32
N GLU A 124 15.28 -5.65 -15.78
CA GLU A 124 14.88 -4.40 -16.43
C GLU A 124 14.82 -3.24 -15.43
N VAL A 125 14.30 -3.46 -14.22
CA VAL A 125 14.32 -2.43 -13.16
C VAL A 125 15.75 -1.97 -12.87
N ILE A 126 16.69 -2.91 -12.78
CA ILE A 126 18.13 -2.64 -12.60
C ILE A 126 18.69 -1.88 -13.80
N GLU A 127 18.40 -2.33 -15.03
CA GLU A 127 18.87 -1.68 -16.27
C GLU A 127 18.37 -0.24 -16.37
N TYR A 128 17.07 -0.02 -16.18
CA TYR A 128 16.47 1.32 -16.20
C TYR A 128 17.07 2.23 -15.13
N THR A 129 17.27 1.72 -13.92
CA THR A 129 17.87 2.50 -12.82
C THR A 129 19.31 2.89 -13.16
N ASN A 130 20.12 1.97 -13.66
CA ASN A 130 21.50 2.24 -14.03
C ASN A 130 21.63 3.21 -15.22
N ARG A 131 20.71 3.12 -16.20
CA ARG A 131 20.70 4.00 -17.37
C ARG A 131 20.25 5.42 -17.05
N ILE A 132 19.19 5.55 -16.26
CA ILE A 132 18.57 6.85 -15.91
C ILE A 132 19.32 7.51 -14.77
N HIS A 133 19.89 6.72 -13.86
CA HIS A 133 20.52 7.17 -12.61
C HIS A 133 19.63 8.14 -11.84
N PRO A 134 18.39 7.72 -11.47
CA PRO A 134 17.46 8.60 -10.80
C PRO A 134 17.93 8.93 -9.38
N ARG A 135 17.49 10.06 -8.83
CA ARG A 135 17.70 10.37 -7.40
C ARG A 135 16.94 9.39 -6.51
N MET A 136 15.78 8.91 -6.99
CA MET A 136 14.95 7.96 -6.26
C MET A 136 14.37 6.90 -7.20
N LEU A 137 14.45 5.63 -6.79
CA LEU A 137 13.72 4.51 -7.35
C LEU A 137 12.54 4.19 -6.42
N LEU A 138 11.31 4.16 -6.95
CA LEU A 138 10.13 3.71 -6.22
C LEU A 138 9.74 2.31 -6.64
N LEU A 139 9.60 1.42 -5.67
CA LEU A 139 9.11 0.06 -5.82
C LEU A 139 7.76 -0.06 -5.11
N ALA A 140 6.65 -0.23 -5.84
CA ALA A 140 5.35 -0.48 -5.25
C ALA A 140 5.14 -2.00 -5.10
N SER A 141 5.15 -2.50 -3.88
CA SER A 141 5.10 -3.95 -3.63
C SER A 141 4.30 -4.29 -2.37
N PRO A 142 3.05 -4.75 -2.51
CA PRO A 142 2.27 -4.99 -3.74
C PRO A 142 1.86 -3.73 -4.48
N ASN A 143 1.88 -3.80 -5.82
CA ASN A 143 1.51 -2.66 -6.67
C ASN A 143 -0.02 -2.46 -6.75
N ASN A 144 -0.44 -1.23 -6.85
CA ASN A 144 -1.81 -0.82 -7.13
C ASN A 144 -1.85 -0.07 -8.48
N PRO A 145 -2.60 -0.60 -9.49
CA PRO A 145 -3.76 -1.49 -9.38
C PRO A 145 -3.52 -2.98 -9.72
N THR A 146 -2.32 -3.42 -10.02
CA THR A 146 -2.05 -4.73 -10.61
C THR A 146 -1.96 -5.88 -9.61
N GLY A 147 -1.67 -5.59 -8.34
CA GLY A 147 -1.70 -6.57 -7.25
C GLY A 147 -0.50 -7.51 -7.16
N ASN A 148 0.50 -7.37 -8.03
CA ASN A 148 1.76 -8.11 -7.99
C ASN A 148 2.74 -7.53 -6.96
N SER A 149 3.72 -8.32 -6.55
CA SER A 149 4.73 -7.95 -5.56
C SER A 149 6.12 -8.42 -5.95
N LEU A 150 7.13 -7.83 -5.32
CA LEU A 150 8.50 -8.33 -5.26
C LEU A 150 8.73 -9.08 -3.96
N SER A 151 9.57 -10.10 -3.98
CA SER A 151 10.08 -10.75 -2.77
C SER A 151 11.22 -9.92 -2.13
N SER A 152 11.56 -10.23 -0.88
CA SER A 152 12.70 -9.60 -0.20
C SER A 152 14.03 -9.86 -0.90
N GLU A 153 14.18 -11.06 -1.50
CA GLU A 153 15.36 -11.45 -2.28
C GLU A 153 15.44 -10.62 -3.58
N GLU A 154 14.31 -10.38 -4.26
CA GLU A 154 14.26 -9.55 -5.46
C GLU A 154 14.56 -8.09 -5.15
N ILE A 155 14.04 -7.56 -4.03
CA ILE A 155 14.40 -6.22 -3.53
C ILE A 155 15.90 -6.16 -3.23
N GLY A 156 16.44 -7.15 -2.52
CA GLY A 156 17.87 -7.25 -2.23
C GLY A 156 18.73 -7.28 -3.50
N ARG A 157 18.31 -8.05 -4.51
CA ARG A 157 18.99 -8.11 -5.81
C ARG A 157 19.01 -6.77 -6.55
N ILE A 158 17.89 -6.03 -6.50
CA ILE A 158 17.82 -4.67 -7.05
C ILE A 158 18.83 -3.78 -6.32
N MET A 159 18.79 -3.74 -4.99
CA MET A 159 19.66 -2.92 -4.16
C MET A 159 21.16 -3.17 -4.40
N GLU A 160 21.54 -4.41 -4.66
CA GLU A 160 22.94 -4.81 -4.91
C GLU A 160 23.46 -4.40 -6.29
N ASN A 161 22.58 -4.09 -7.24
CA ASN A 161 22.95 -3.89 -8.64
C ASN A 161 22.60 -2.49 -9.18
N ILE A 162 22.22 -1.55 -8.31
CA ILE A 162 21.93 -0.16 -8.66
C ILE A 162 22.93 0.80 -8.00
N PRO A 163 23.03 2.07 -8.45
CA PRO A 163 23.89 3.07 -7.81
C PRO A 163 23.53 3.29 -6.33
N SER A 164 24.53 3.34 -5.45
CA SER A 164 24.34 3.48 -4.01
C SER A 164 23.84 4.86 -3.58
N ASP A 165 23.91 5.86 -4.44
CA ASP A 165 23.38 7.23 -4.25
C ASP A 165 21.92 7.38 -4.73
N THR A 166 21.36 6.37 -5.39
CA THR A 166 19.92 6.28 -5.65
C THR A 166 19.19 5.83 -4.38
N MET A 167 18.31 6.69 -3.84
CA MET A 167 17.41 6.28 -2.75
C MET A 167 16.34 5.32 -3.25
N VAL A 168 16.11 4.23 -2.55
CA VAL A 168 15.04 3.28 -2.88
C VAL A 168 13.90 3.42 -1.88
N LEU A 169 12.71 3.72 -2.38
CA LEU A 169 11.48 3.83 -1.60
C LEU A 169 10.56 2.66 -1.96
N VAL A 170 10.40 1.72 -1.04
CA VAL A 170 9.47 0.59 -1.18
C VAL A 170 8.14 0.97 -0.54
N ASP A 171 7.08 1.07 -1.35
CA ASP A 171 5.72 1.23 -0.85
C ASP A 171 5.09 -0.14 -0.58
N GLU A 172 5.06 -0.50 0.69
CA GLU A 172 4.50 -1.74 1.21
C GLU A 172 3.10 -1.56 1.83
N ALA A 173 2.30 -0.64 1.33
CA ALA A 173 0.95 -0.41 1.87
C ALA A 173 0.07 -1.67 1.94
N TYR A 174 0.34 -2.67 1.11
CA TYR A 174 -0.42 -3.93 1.04
C TYR A 174 0.37 -5.17 1.48
N ALA A 175 1.63 -5.05 1.90
CA ALA A 175 2.51 -6.20 2.17
C ALA A 175 1.98 -7.11 3.28
N SER A 176 1.31 -6.56 4.31
CA SER A 176 0.75 -7.36 5.42
C SER A 176 -0.34 -8.35 5.00
N PHE A 177 -0.90 -8.26 3.77
CA PHE A 177 -1.80 -9.28 3.21
C PHE A 177 -1.07 -10.53 2.72
N ILE A 178 0.24 -10.43 2.41
CA ILE A 178 1.06 -11.56 1.94
C ILE A 178 1.41 -12.46 3.12
N THR A 179 1.97 -11.87 4.16
CA THR A 179 2.52 -12.60 5.30
C THR A 179 2.48 -11.78 6.59
N SER A 180 2.43 -12.47 7.72
CA SER A 180 2.72 -11.90 9.05
C SER A 180 4.22 -11.85 9.35
N ASP A 181 5.04 -12.53 8.56
CA ASP A 181 6.48 -12.48 8.71
C ASP A 181 7.01 -11.08 8.40
N THR A 182 7.71 -10.51 9.36
CA THR A 182 8.32 -9.18 9.29
C THR A 182 9.84 -9.25 9.38
N ASP A 183 10.40 -10.44 9.53
CA ASP A 183 11.82 -10.67 9.84
C ASP A 183 12.75 -10.21 8.71
N TYR A 184 12.24 -10.01 7.49
CA TYR A 184 13.04 -9.49 6.37
C TYR A 184 13.33 -7.97 6.45
N ILE A 185 12.54 -7.21 7.22
CA ILE A 185 12.65 -5.74 7.27
C ILE A 185 13.95 -5.28 7.93
N ALA A 186 14.24 -5.77 9.14
CA ALA A 186 15.46 -5.39 9.85
C ALA A 186 16.74 -5.75 9.05
N PRO A 187 16.89 -6.97 8.50
CA PRO A 187 18.04 -7.29 7.64
C PRO A 187 18.19 -6.35 6.44
N LEU A 188 17.10 -6.00 5.75
CA LEU A 188 17.16 -5.09 4.58
C LEU A 188 17.60 -3.67 4.98
N VAL A 189 16.94 -3.05 5.97
CA VAL A 189 17.28 -1.67 6.37
C VAL A 189 18.61 -1.56 7.12
N ASN A 190 19.11 -2.66 7.70
CA ASN A 190 20.44 -2.70 8.29
C ASN A 190 21.55 -2.87 7.25
N LYS A 191 21.24 -3.54 6.14
CA LYS A 191 22.20 -3.78 5.05
C LYS A 191 22.30 -2.61 4.07
N TYR A 192 21.18 -1.93 3.80
CA TYR A 192 21.09 -0.92 2.74
C TYR A 192 20.75 0.46 3.32
N ASN A 193 21.75 1.34 3.37
CA ASN A 193 21.57 2.69 3.92
C ASN A 193 20.59 3.54 3.08
N ASN A 194 20.56 3.32 1.76
CA ASN A 194 19.73 4.04 0.82
C ASN A 194 18.31 3.42 0.64
N LEU A 195 17.79 2.74 1.66
CA LEU A 195 16.48 2.08 1.62
C LEU A 195 15.49 2.72 2.59
N ILE A 196 14.27 3.00 2.09
CA ILE A 196 13.10 3.35 2.89
C ILE A 196 12.01 2.32 2.60
N ILE A 197 11.39 1.76 3.62
CA ILE A 197 10.20 0.91 3.51
C ILE A 197 9.02 1.64 4.16
N SER A 198 7.96 1.92 3.39
CA SER A 198 6.76 2.61 3.86
C SER A 198 5.61 1.61 4.08
N ARG A 199 4.94 1.71 5.22
CA ARG A 199 3.76 0.91 5.60
C ARG A 199 2.64 1.78 6.15
N THR A 200 1.45 1.19 6.34
CA THR A 200 0.29 1.93 6.84
C THR A 200 -0.71 1.02 7.57
N LEU A 201 -1.43 1.60 8.54
CA LEU A 201 -2.59 0.94 9.15
C LEU A 201 -3.88 1.09 8.30
N SER A 202 -3.82 1.79 7.18
CA SER A 202 -5.00 2.09 6.36
C SER A 202 -5.57 0.90 5.60
N LYS A 203 -4.77 -0.16 5.33
CA LYS A 203 -5.16 -1.26 4.44
C LYS A 203 -5.40 -2.55 5.19
N PHE A 204 -4.36 -3.26 5.62
CA PHE A 204 -4.50 -4.52 6.35
C PHE A 204 -5.26 -4.36 7.66
N TYR A 205 -4.91 -3.36 8.45
CA TYR A 205 -5.56 -3.06 9.73
C TYR A 205 -6.89 -2.30 9.60
N GLY A 206 -7.31 -1.96 8.38
CA GLY A 206 -8.63 -1.39 8.11
C GLY A 206 -8.91 -0.02 8.72
N LEU A 207 -7.88 0.78 9.01
CA LEU A 207 -8.00 2.05 9.73
C LEU A 207 -7.60 3.28 8.87
N PRO A 208 -8.14 3.45 7.64
CA PRO A 208 -7.78 4.60 6.82
C PRO A 208 -8.16 5.94 7.45
N GLY A 209 -9.25 5.98 8.22
CA GLY A 209 -9.71 7.17 8.94
C GLY A 209 -8.82 7.58 10.12
N LEU A 210 -8.03 6.66 10.67
CA LEU A 210 -7.10 6.94 11.78
C LEU A 210 -5.91 7.80 11.34
N ARG A 211 -5.57 7.78 10.05
CA ARG A 211 -4.41 8.47 9.48
C ARG A 211 -3.10 8.09 10.18
N CYS A 212 -2.78 6.81 10.29
CA CYS A 212 -1.54 6.31 10.86
C CYS A 212 -0.73 5.53 9.79
N GLY A 213 0.46 6.02 9.50
CA GLY A 213 1.46 5.39 8.64
C GLY A 213 2.78 5.26 9.38
N PHE A 214 3.55 4.28 9.00
CA PHE A 214 4.87 4.05 9.55
C PHE A 214 5.83 3.51 8.50
N GLY A 215 7.10 3.57 8.78
CA GLY A 215 8.13 3.04 7.90
C GLY A 215 9.46 2.89 8.60
N PHE A 216 10.44 2.45 7.84
CA PHE A 216 11.79 2.18 8.31
C PHE A 216 12.80 2.71 7.31
N ILE A 217 13.92 3.22 7.79
CA ILE A 217 14.99 3.77 6.95
C ILE A 217 16.34 3.17 7.34
N GLY A 218 17.23 3.05 6.36
CA GLY A 218 18.63 2.70 6.56
C GLY A 218 19.39 3.73 7.42
N GLU A 219 20.63 3.45 7.76
CA GLU A 219 21.46 4.33 8.60
C GLU A 219 21.94 5.59 7.86
N GLY A 220 22.35 6.61 8.63
CA GLY A 220 23.00 7.80 8.08
C GLY A 220 22.07 8.88 7.55
N HIS A 221 20.77 8.83 7.86
CA HIS A 221 19.77 9.80 7.39
C HIS A 221 19.19 10.70 8.50
N ASP A 222 20.02 11.14 9.44
CA ASP A 222 19.58 11.95 10.60
C ASP A 222 18.84 13.24 10.19
N GLN A 223 19.25 13.87 9.10
CA GLN A 223 18.61 15.08 8.60
C GLN A 223 17.19 14.78 8.07
N PHE A 224 17.01 13.68 7.33
CA PHE A 224 15.68 13.26 6.89
C PHE A 224 14.81 12.82 8.07
N LEU A 225 15.37 12.10 9.03
CA LEU A 225 14.69 11.72 10.27
C LEU A 225 14.22 12.96 11.04
N SER A 226 15.08 13.98 11.16
CA SER A 226 14.71 15.27 11.76
C SER A 226 13.60 15.98 10.97
N TYR A 227 13.72 16.04 9.63
CA TYR A 227 12.71 16.63 8.74
C TYR A 227 11.34 15.98 8.86
N SER A 228 11.29 14.65 8.94
CA SER A 228 10.04 13.87 9.00
C SER A 228 9.45 13.75 10.41
N ASN A 229 10.19 14.15 11.45
CA ASN A 229 9.82 13.92 12.84
C ASN A 229 8.56 14.71 13.28
N LYS A 230 7.79 14.11 14.17
CA LYS A 230 6.64 14.71 14.85
C LYS A 230 7.06 15.08 16.29
N TYR A 231 7.71 16.23 16.46
CA TYR A 231 8.30 16.66 17.75
C TYR A 231 7.35 16.66 18.95
N LEU A 232 6.04 16.81 18.72
CA LEU A 232 5.03 16.73 19.78
C LEU A 232 4.30 15.38 19.80
N GLY A 233 4.82 14.41 19.05
CA GLY A 233 4.29 13.05 18.94
C GLY A 233 3.00 12.95 18.12
N PHE A 234 2.36 11.80 18.22
CA PHE A 234 1.04 11.53 17.64
C PHE A 234 -0.08 11.95 18.58
N ASN A 235 -1.29 12.07 18.07
CA ASN A 235 -2.45 12.25 18.95
C ASN A 235 -2.72 10.96 19.75
N ARG A 236 -3.06 11.12 21.02
CA ARG A 236 -3.19 10.01 21.96
C ARG A 236 -4.31 9.02 21.60
N PHE A 237 -5.36 9.49 20.94
CA PHE A 237 -6.43 8.60 20.45
C PHE A 237 -5.89 7.68 19.34
N SER A 238 -5.17 8.23 18.35
CA SER A 238 -4.55 7.40 17.31
C SER A 238 -3.52 6.43 17.87
N GLU A 239 -2.76 6.82 18.90
CA GLU A 239 -1.84 5.93 19.60
C GLU A 239 -2.56 4.73 20.22
N ALA A 240 -3.62 4.97 20.98
CA ALA A 240 -4.39 3.90 21.62
C ALA A 240 -5.02 2.91 20.61
N VAL A 241 -5.63 3.44 19.56
CA VAL A 241 -6.30 2.63 18.53
C VAL A 241 -5.28 1.88 17.67
N ALA A 242 -4.15 2.52 17.32
CA ALA A 242 -3.08 1.88 16.55
C ALA A 242 -2.44 0.70 17.30
N LEU A 243 -2.17 0.86 18.61
CA LEU A 243 -1.64 -0.23 19.44
C LEU A 243 -2.63 -1.41 19.50
N ALA A 244 -3.91 -1.13 19.72
CA ALA A 244 -4.93 -2.17 19.72
C ALA A 244 -5.03 -2.93 18.39
N ALA A 245 -4.85 -2.22 17.27
CA ALA A 245 -4.81 -2.84 15.95
C ALA A 245 -3.57 -3.73 15.77
N LEU A 246 -2.38 -3.26 16.14
CA LEU A 246 -1.13 -4.02 16.07
C LEU A 246 -1.15 -5.29 16.96
N GLU A 247 -2.00 -5.32 17.97
CA GLU A 247 -2.22 -6.48 18.83
C GLU A 247 -3.33 -7.42 18.35
N SER A 248 -3.92 -7.17 17.20
CA SER A 248 -5.10 -7.88 16.66
C SER A 248 -4.78 -8.72 15.43
N ASP A 249 -3.56 -9.17 15.25
CA ASP A 249 -3.11 -9.85 14.02
C ASP A 249 -4.00 -11.04 13.63
N GLU A 250 -4.40 -11.88 14.59
CA GLU A 250 -5.29 -13.02 14.35
C GLU A 250 -6.63 -12.62 13.72
N HIS A 251 -7.23 -11.49 14.17
CA HIS A 251 -8.46 -10.97 13.57
C HIS A 251 -8.24 -10.61 12.10
N TYR A 252 -7.18 -9.86 11.80
CA TYR A 252 -6.91 -9.38 10.44
C TYR A 252 -6.48 -10.52 9.51
N ARG A 253 -5.81 -11.58 10.03
CA ARG A 253 -5.53 -12.80 9.24
C ARG A 253 -6.81 -13.50 8.83
N ARG A 254 -7.78 -13.67 9.73
CA ARG A 254 -9.09 -14.24 9.37
C ARG A 254 -9.80 -13.43 8.29
N VAL A 255 -9.71 -12.08 8.35
CA VAL A 255 -10.25 -11.22 7.29
C VAL A 255 -9.50 -11.40 5.97
N ALA A 256 -8.17 -11.56 6.01
CA ALA A 256 -7.38 -11.84 4.81
C ALA A 256 -7.76 -13.19 4.17
N ASP A 257 -8.09 -14.21 4.97
CA ASP A 257 -8.60 -15.50 4.49
C ASP A 257 -9.98 -15.35 3.80
N ASP A 258 -10.86 -14.52 4.35
CA ASP A 258 -12.15 -14.20 3.71
C ASP A 258 -11.95 -13.44 2.37
N MET A 259 -10.96 -12.57 2.29
CA MET A 259 -10.59 -11.91 1.05
C MET A 259 -10.02 -12.90 0.02
N GLU A 260 -9.23 -13.89 0.45
CA GLU A 260 -8.73 -14.95 -0.43
C GLU A 260 -9.88 -15.79 -1.00
N TRP A 261 -10.86 -16.14 -0.17
CA TRP A 261 -12.09 -16.78 -0.66
C TRP A 261 -12.75 -15.93 -1.78
N GLY A 262 -12.81 -14.61 -1.61
CA GLY A 262 -13.35 -13.69 -2.62
C GLY A 262 -12.55 -13.73 -3.92
N ARG A 263 -11.20 -13.73 -3.87
CA ARG A 263 -10.35 -13.86 -5.08
C ARG A 263 -10.64 -15.16 -5.83
N GLN A 264 -10.74 -16.27 -5.10
CA GLN A 264 -11.04 -17.57 -5.69
C GLN A 264 -12.42 -17.59 -6.35
N LEU A 265 -13.42 -16.94 -5.74
CA LEU A 265 -14.75 -16.85 -6.33
C LEU A 265 -14.72 -16.05 -7.65
N TYR A 266 -14.07 -14.88 -7.70
CA TYR A 266 -13.92 -14.12 -8.94
C TYR A 266 -13.22 -14.94 -10.02
N LYS A 267 -12.13 -15.62 -9.70
CA LYS A 267 -11.37 -16.45 -10.63
C LYS A 267 -12.22 -17.61 -11.17
N LYS A 268 -12.95 -18.30 -10.29
CA LYS A 268 -13.80 -19.44 -10.63
C LYS A 268 -14.96 -19.01 -11.53
N GLU A 269 -15.66 -17.94 -11.17
CA GLU A 269 -16.93 -17.56 -11.81
C GLU A 269 -16.75 -16.69 -13.06
N LEU A 270 -15.64 -15.93 -13.15
CA LEU A 270 -15.42 -15.02 -14.29
C LEU A 270 -14.24 -15.45 -15.18
N GLY A 271 -13.24 -16.14 -14.62
CA GLY A 271 -12.00 -16.42 -15.35
C GLY A 271 -12.14 -17.33 -16.57
N HIS A 272 -13.23 -18.07 -16.69
CA HIS A 272 -13.53 -18.92 -17.85
C HIS A 272 -14.43 -18.23 -18.90
N LEU A 273 -14.99 -17.06 -18.59
CA LEU A 273 -15.88 -16.36 -19.50
C LEU A 273 -15.09 -15.68 -20.64
N PRO A 274 -15.52 -15.83 -21.91
CA PRO A 274 -14.84 -15.17 -23.02
C PRO A 274 -14.69 -13.65 -22.83
N GLY A 275 -13.49 -13.14 -23.02
CA GLY A 275 -13.16 -11.72 -22.87
C GLY A 275 -12.90 -11.27 -21.43
N PHE A 276 -13.05 -12.16 -20.44
CA PHE A 276 -12.61 -11.89 -19.07
C PHE A 276 -11.22 -12.45 -18.80
N LYS A 277 -10.47 -11.74 -17.95
CA LYS A 277 -9.20 -12.18 -17.38
C LYS A 277 -9.12 -11.69 -15.96
N VAL A 278 -9.01 -12.60 -15.01
CA VAL A 278 -8.92 -12.30 -13.58
C VAL A 278 -7.46 -12.44 -13.17
N TYR A 279 -6.82 -11.30 -12.85
CA TYR A 279 -5.41 -11.28 -12.50
C TYR A 279 -5.19 -11.72 -11.04
N LYS A 280 -4.08 -12.42 -10.79
CA LYS A 280 -3.61 -12.71 -9.45
C LYS A 280 -3.30 -11.42 -8.71
N SER A 281 -3.68 -11.36 -7.45
CA SER A 281 -3.40 -10.23 -6.56
C SER A 281 -3.09 -10.73 -5.16
N VAL A 282 -2.11 -10.11 -4.52
CA VAL A 282 -1.77 -10.34 -3.10
C VAL A 282 -2.19 -9.17 -2.21
N ALA A 283 -2.96 -8.22 -2.76
CA ALA A 283 -3.50 -7.07 -2.03
C ALA A 283 -4.98 -7.28 -1.62
N ASN A 284 -5.60 -6.29 -1.01
CA ASN A 284 -7.04 -6.32 -0.67
C ASN A 284 -7.96 -5.93 -1.82
N PHE A 285 -7.52 -6.10 -3.04
CA PHE A 285 -8.30 -5.86 -4.25
C PHE A 285 -7.92 -6.88 -5.33
N ILE A 286 -8.73 -6.92 -6.37
CA ILE A 286 -8.47 -7.71 -7.58
C ILE A 286 -8.64 -6.84 -8.80
N LEU A 287 -7.78 -7.05 -9.80
CA LEU A 287 -7.89 -6.44 -11.12
C LEU A 287 -8.52 -7.47 -12.07
N ILE A 288 -9.52 -7.05 -12.84
CA ILE A 288 -10.23 -7.91 -13.79
C ILE A 288 -10.34 -7.19 -15.12
N LYS A 289 -9.83 -7.79 -16.20
CA LYS A 289 -10.10 -7.37 -17.56
C LYS A 289 -11.47 -7.91 -17.97
N TYR A 290 -12.24 -7.12 -18.69
CA TYR A 290 -13.61 -7.45 -19.11
C TYR A 290 -13.90 -6.93 -20.51
N PRO A 291 -14.92 -7.50 -21.21
CA PRO A 291 -15.34 -6.99 -22.51
C PRO A 291 -15.84 -5.54 -22.41
N LEU A 292 -15.15 -4.60 -23.07
CA LEU A 292 -15.38 -3.16 -22.90
C LEU A 292 -16.82 -2.73 -23.30
N GLU A 293 -17.44 -3.47 -24.22
CA GLU A 293 -18.81 -3.22 -24.68
C GLU A 293 -19.90 -3.37 -23.61
N ILE A 294 -19.62 -4.08 -22.50
CA ILE A 294 -20.58 -4.18 -21.39
C ILE A 294 -20.41 -3.09 -20.33
N LYS A 295 -19.45 -2.19 -20.49
CA LYS A 295 -19.05 -1.20 -19.46
C LYS A 295 -20.24 -0.41 -18.92
N GLU A 296 -21.01 0.24 -19.80
CA GLU A 296 -22.10 1.12 -19.39
C GLU A 296 -23.22 0.32 -18.70
N ALA A 297 -23.58 -0.84 -19.24
CA ALA A 297 -24.57 -1.73 -18.65
C ALA A 297 -24.13 -2.23 -17.27
N LEU A 298 -22.83 -2.54 -17.11
CA LEU A 298 -22.27 -2.99 -15.85
C LEU A 298 -22.23 -1.87 -14.80
N MET A 299 -21.85 -0.66 -15.21
CA MET A 299 -21.86 0.51 -14.32
C MET A 299 -23.28 0.78 -13.79
N GLU A 300 -24.30 0.76 -14.65
CA GLU A 300 -25.68 0.98 -14.24
C GLU A 300 -26.20 -0.16 -13.35
N ALA A 301 -25.93 -1.42 -13.71
CA ALA A 301 -26.35 -2.57 -12.91
C ALA A 301 -25.74 -2.57 -11.50
N LEU A 302 -24.48 -2.24 -11.36
CA LEU A 302 -23.81 -2.12 -10.05
C LEU A 302 -24.39 -0.97 -9.23
N LYS A 303 -24.68 0.17 -9.87
CA LYS A 303 -25.31 1.31 -9.22
C LYS A 303 -26.71 0.97 -8.69
N VAL A 304 -27.52 0.25 -9.48
CA VAL A 304 -28.85 -0.24 -9.06
C VAL A 304 -28.75 -1.17 -7.84
N GLN A 305 -27.68 -1.97 -7.75
CA GLN A 305 -27.39 -2.83 -6.59
C GLN A 305 -26.76 -2.09 -5.41
N ASP A 306 -26.59 -0.77 -5.51
CA ASP A 306 -25.94 0.07 -4.49
C ASP A 306 -24.44 -0.25 -4.27
N TYR A 307 -23.71 -0.60 -5.35
CA TYR A 307 -22.27 -0.87 -5.34
C TYR A 307 -21.49 0.12 -6.19
N LYS A 308 -20.30 0.52 -5.68
CA LYS A 308 -19.34 1.32 -6.40
C LYS A 308 -17.99 0.59 -6.48
N ILE A 309 -17.55 0.32 -7.72
CA ILE A 309 -16.23 -0.26 -8.03
C ILE A 309 -15.41 0.70 -8.89
N LYS A 310 -14.11 0.45 -9.04
CA LYS A 310 -13.23 1.30 -9.85
C LYS A 310 -13.10 0.76 -11.26
N PHE A 311 -13.68 1.45 -12.24
CA PHE A 311 -13.35 1.28 -13.65
C PHE A 311 -12.06 2.04 -13.93
N MET A 312 -11.05 1.35 -14.49
CA MET A 312 -9.76 1.96 -14.77
C MET A 312 -9.86 2.93 -15.96
N GLY A 313 -9.06 3.99 -15.90
CA GLY A 313 -8.96 4.98 -16.97
C GLY A 313 -7.53 5.16 -17.47
N ASP A 314 -6.59 4.41 -16.89
CA ASP A 314 -5.19 4.46 -17.26
C ASP A 314 -4.98 3.82 -18.63
N LYS A 315 -4.14 4.45 -19.47
CA LYS A 315 -3.82 3.94 -20.80
C LYS A 315 -3.28 2.50 -20.72
N GLY A 316 -3.93 1.56 -21.42
CA GLY A 316 -3.62 0.14 -21.37
C GLY A 316 -4.46 -0.66 -20.36
N LEU A 317 -5.18 0.00 -19.44
CA LEU A 317 -6.08 -0.64 -18.47
C LEU A 317 -7.56 -0.23 -18.65
N GLU A 318 -7.93 0.41 -19.76
CA GLU A 318 -9.28 0.95 -19.99
C GLU A 318 -10.37 -0.14 -19.98
N SER A 319 -9.99 -1.37 -20.33
CA SER A 319 -10.86 -2.56 -20.25
C SER A 319 -10.72 -3.33 -18.94
N CYS A 320 -10.19 -2.68 -17.90
CA CYS A 320 -10.03 -3.27 -16.59
C CYS A 320 -10.92 -2.58 -15.55
N LEU A 321 -11.31 -3.35 -14.56
CA LEU A 321 -11.94 -2.86 -13.34
C LEU A 321 -11.14 -3.38 -12.14
N ARG A 322 -11.00 -2.54 -11.11
CA ARG A 322 -10.40 -2.92 -9.84
C ARG A 322 -11.49 -2.97 -8.79
N ILE A 323 -11.61 -4.10 -8.12
CA ILE A 323 -12.61 -4.34 -7.09
C ILE A 323 -11.91 -4.54 -5.75
N THR A 324 -12.24 -3.73 -4.76
CA THR A 324 -11.85 -3.98 -3.37
C THR A 324 -12.54 -5.25 -2.89
N LEU A 325 -11.79 -6.14 -2.25
CA LEU A 325 -12.33 -7.37 -1.69
C LEU A 325 -13.15 -7.05 -0.43
N GLY A 326 -14.42 -7.36 -0.49
CA GLY A 326 -15.38 -7.17 0.59
C GLY A 326 -15.79 -8.49 1.23
N ARG A 327 -16.85 -8.42 2.06
CA ARG A 327 -17.47 -9.60 2.67
C ARG A 327 -17.98 -10.56 1.60
N LYS A 328 -18.19 -11.81 1.98
CA LYS A 328 -18.65 -12.89 1.07
C LYS A 328 -19.94 -12.51 0.33
N GLU A 329 -20.89 -11.92 1.03
CA GLU A 329 -22.18 -11.46 0.47
C GLU A 329 -21.95 -10.35 -0.57
N GLN A 330 -21.07 -9.40 -0.28
CA GLN A 330 -20.75 -8.32 -1.23
C GLN A 330 -20.07 -8.87 -2.48
N THR A 331 -19.13 -9.79 -2.31
CA THR A 331 -18.42 -10.45 -3.42
C THR A 331 -19.39 -11.23 -4.30
N GLN A 332 -20.31 -11.99 -3.70
CA GLN A 332 -21.33 -12.76 -4.44
C GLN A 332 -22.23 -11.85 -5.28
N VAL A 333 -22.74 -10.76 -4.69
CA VAL A 333 -23.61 -9.81 -5.41
C VAL A 333 -22.88 -9.20 -6.62
N VAL A 334 -21.61 -8.83 -6.47
CA VAL A 334 -20.83 -8.26 -7.57
C VAL A 334 -20.61 -9.29 -8.67
N VAL A 335 -20.22 -10.52 -8.32
CA VAL A 335 -20.05 -11.63 -9.29
C VAL A 335 -21.34 -11.90 -10.07
N ASP A 336 -22.46 -12.05 -9.36
CA ASP A 336 -23.77 -12.32 -9.98
C ASP A 336 -24.20 -11.17 -10.89
N THR A 337 -23.94 -9.94 -10.50
CA THR A 337 -24.25 -8.76 -11.32
C THR A 337 -23.43 -8.75 -12.60
N ILE A 338 -22.12 -9.04 -12.54
CA ILE A 338 -21.25 -9.13 -13.71
C ILE A 338 -21.75 -10.23 -14.67
N LYS A 339 -22.02 -11.43 -14.16
CA LYS A 339 -22.52 -12.57 -14.96
C LYS A 339 -23.85 -12.23 -15.64
N LYS A 340 -24.81 -11.68 -14.89
CA LYS A 340 -26.13 -11.31 -15.42
C LYS A 340 -26.06 -10.24 -16.52
N VAL A 341 -25.15 -9.29 -16.42
CA VAL A 341 -24.93 -8.28 -17.47
C VAL A 341 -24.30 -8.92 -18.70
N TYR A 342 -23.32 -9.80 -18.49
CA TYR A 342 -22.64 -10.50 -19.58
C TYR A 342 -23.59 -11.45 -20.36
N GLU A 343 -24.46 -12.20 -19.68
CA GLU A 343 -25.43 -13.13 -20.29
C GLU A 343 -26.53 -12.43 -21.12
N LYS A 344 -26.74 -11.14 -20.90
CA LYS A 344 -27.72 -10.35 -21.65
C LYS A 344 -27.16 -9.73 -22.93
N LYS A 345 -25.89 -9.93 -23.21
CA LYS A 345 -25.17 -9.49 -24.40
C LYS A 345 -25.43 -10.44 -25.57
#